data_372e506855023a421824401741f61594
#
_entry.id   372e506855023a421824401741f61594
#
_cell.length_a   1.000
_cell.length_b   1.000
_cell.length_c   1.000
_cell.angle_alpha   90.00
_cell.angle_beta   90.00
_cell.angle_gamma   90.00
#
_symmetry.space_group_name_H-M   'P 1'
#
loop_
_entity.id
_entity.type
_entity.pdbx_description
1 polymer ?
#
loop_
_entity_poly.entity_id
_entity_poly.type
_entity_poly.pdbx_seq_one_letter_code
_entity_poly.pdbx_strand_id
1 'polypeptide(L)'
;MEYVQLGHTDLRVSRLCQGTAFRHLPRTDDPRALRVLESALDCGINFFDTAIAYGWGGAEEVLGRAVKGRRDTLVLCSKVPVHLEEGRTAIYDYTYLREQLECSLRRLGTDYLDLYLLHHVDEQTPAEEIGEAMQRLVDAGSVRYWGVSNHCAAQVRTLLETGSVAAVEEYYNIAGVHLDAEGDSRTRRFEEEMMPLLKERDLGCLAFSPMDTGLLAAAEPADPALRGLVQCIDEVADQLGVPRAAVCVSWVAQQAGITSALCGAESAEQVRVNALGSTLILPSDTLEMLDVARQRYRRAQRRAG
;
A
#
# COMPACT_ATOMS: atom_id res chain seq x y z
N MET A 1 -0.57 -9.33 16.65
CA MET A 1 -0.97 -8.93 15.27
C MET A 1 -2.37 -9.44 15.00
N GLU A 2 -3.24 -8.60 14.46
CA GLU A 2 -4.57 -8.99 14.00
C GLU A 2 -4.50 -9.40 12.53
N TYR A 3 -5.30 -10.43 12.14
CA TYR A 3 -5.38 -10.91 10.76
C TYR A 3 -6.82 -10.84 10.27
N VAL A 4 -7.00 -10.27 9.09
CA VAL A 4 -8.29 -10.07 8.44
C VAL A 4 -8.30 -10.67 7.04
N GLN A 5 -9.47 -10.87 6.47
CA GLN A 5 -9.62 -11.35 5.10
C GLN A 5 -9.37 -10.19 4.13
N LEU A 6 -8.67 -10.45 3.03
CA LEU A 6 -8.44 -9.47 1.96
C LEU A 6 -9.62 -9.48 0.98
N GLY A 7 -10.61 -8.61 1.23
CA GLY A 7 -11.82 -8.57 0.41
C GLY A 7 -12.48 -9.94 0.25
N HIS A 8 -12.97 -10.24 -0.94
CA HIS A 8 -13.62 -11.52 -1.26
C HIS A 8 -12.65 -12.72 -1.44
N THR A 9 -11.35 -12.53 -1.20
CA THR A 9 -10.34 -13.60 -1.36
C THR A 9 -10.30 -14.52 -0.15
N ASP A 10 -9.63 -15.67 -0.24
CA ASP A 10 -9.32 -16.54 0.91
C ASP A 10 -8.04 -16.13 1.66
N LEU A 11 -7.38 -15.03 1.25
CA LEU A 11 -6.16 -14.55 1.87
C LEU A 11 -6.45 -13.93 3.25
N ARG A 12 -5.79 -14.45 4.28
CA ARG A 12 -5.77 -13.86 5.62
C ARG A 12 -4.49 -13.08 5.82
N VAL A 13 -4.61 -11.75 5.88
CA VAL A 13 -3.49 -10.80 5.93
C VAL A 13 -3.44 -10.06 7.27
N SER A 14 -2.25 -9.72 7.72
CA SER A 14 -2.08 -8.82 8.86
C SER A 14 -2.62 -7.42 8.55
N ARG A 15 -3.21 -6.75 9.57
CA ARG A 15 -3.68 -5.36 9.48
C ARG A 15 -2.56 -4.37 9.13
N LEU A 16 -1.32 -4.82 9.18
CA LEU A 16 -0.14 -4.11 8.70
C LEU A 16 0.49 -4.90 7.55
N CYS A 17 0.71 -4.25 6.42
CA CYS A 17 1.54 -4.73 5.33
C CYS A 17 2.93 -4.08 5.40
N GLN A 18 4.00 -4.87 5.34
CA GLN A 18 5.36 -4.35 5.32
C GLN A 18 5.78 -4.06 3.89
N GLY A 19 5.93 -2.78 3.57
CA GLY A 19 6.48 -2.32 2.30
C GLY A 19 8.00 -2.42 2.24
N THR A 20 8.55 -2.65 1.06
CA THR A 20 9.98 -2.86 0.82
C THR A 20 10.62 -1.80 -0.09
N ALA A 21 9.98 -0.64 -0.25
CA ALA A 21 10.53 0.42 -1.11
C ALA A 21 11.91 0.97 -0.63
N PHE A 22 12.23 0.83 0.66
CA PHE A 22 13.52 1.19 1.28
C PHE A 22 14.12 2.51 0.76
N ARG A 23 13.34 3.58 0.77
CA ARG A 23 13.64 4.84 0.07
C ARG A 23 14.93 5.52 0.49
N HIS A 24 15.35 5.32 1.75
CA HIS A 24 16.55 5.96 2.33
C HIS A 24 17.66 4.95 2.64
N LEU A 25 17.50 3.69 2.24
CA LEU A 25 18.61 2.77 2.25
C LEU A 25 19.43 2.96 0.97
N PRO A 26 20.76 3.12 1.07
CA PRO A 26 21.58 3.43 -0.10
C PRO A 26 21.61 2.32 -1.14
N ARG A 27 21.30 1.09 -0.73
CA ARG A 27 21.26 -0.11 -1.58
C ARG A 27 20.27 -1.12 -1.01
N THR A 28 19.67 -1.91 -1.87
CA THR A 28 18.75 -2.98 -1.48
C THR A 28 19.45 -4.19 -0.84
N ASP A 29 20.75 -4.35 -1.02
CA ASP A 29 21.59 -5.33 -0.32
C ASP A 29 22.10 -4.85 1.05
N ASP A 30 21.68 -3.66 1.50
CA ASP A 30 22.02 -3.16 2.84
C ASP A 30 21.51 -4.12 3.92
N PRO A 31 22.37 -4.54 4.86
CA PRO A 31 21.96 -5.44 5.94
C PRO A 31 20.79 -4.91 6.79
N ARG A 32 20.54 -3.58 6.77
CA ARG A 32 19.39 -2.98 7.46
C ARG A 32 18.07 -3.42 6.84
N ALA A 33 17.99 -3.57 5.50
CA ALA A 33 16.79 -4.03 4.83
C ALA A 33 16.39 -5.44 5.31
N LEU A 34 17.34 -6.36 5.41
CA LEU A 34 17.07 -7.70 5.93
C LEU A 34 16.59 -7.66 7.40
N ARG A 35 17.24 -6.85 8.26
CA ARG A 35 16.80 -6.69 9.67
C ARG A 35 15.41 -6.10 9.81
N VAL A 36 15.00 -5.20 8.91
CA VAL A 36 13.63 -4.68 8.86
C VAL A 36 12.65 -5.82 8.59
N LEU A 37 12.92 -6.65 7.58
CA LEU A 37 12.04 -7.77 7.22
C LEU A 37 11.99 -8.85 8.30
N GLU A 38 13.12 -9.17 8.92
CA GLU A 38 13.18 -10.08 10.07
C GLU A 38 12.35 -9.54 11.24
N SER A 39 12.49 -8.25 11.57
CA SER A 39 11.66 -7.61 12.59
C SER A 39 10.17 -7.62 12.25
N ALA A 40 9.82 -7.48 10.99
CA ALA A 40 8.43 -7.58 10.55
C ALA A 40 7.85 -8.99 10.80
N LEU A 41 8.62 -10.02 10.45
CA LEU A 41 8.28 -11.41 10.73
C LEU A 41 8.14 -11.68 12.24
N ASP A 42 9.05 -11.14 13.06
CA ASP A 42 9.02 -11.26 14.52
C ASP A 42 7.81 -10.55 15.14
N CYS A 43 7.33 -9.47 14.54
CA CYS A 43 6.09 -8.79 14.92
C CYS A 43 4.81 -9.54 14.47
N GLY A 44 4.95 -10.66 13.77
CA GLY A 44 3.83 -11.45 13.25
C GLY A 44 3.19 -10.85 11.99
N ILE A 45 3.89 -9.97 11.27
CA ILE A 45 3.43 -9.50 9.96
C ILE A 45 3.58 -10.64 8.97
N ASN A 46 2.49 -11.00 8.30
CA ASN A 46 2.48 -12.03 7.26
C ASN A 46 2.25 -11.47 5.86
N PHE A 47 2.02 -10.17 5.72
CA PHE A 47 1.75 -9.51 4.45
C PHE A 47 2.91 -8.59 4.07
N PHE A 48 3.52 -8.85 2.92
CA PHE A 48 4.68 -8.12 2.42
C PHE A 48 4.40 -7.59 1.03
N ASP A 49 4.72 -6.33 0.82
CA ASP A 49 4.59 -5.63 -0.44
C ASP A 49 5.95 -5.26 -1.01
N THR A 50 6.15 -5.58 -2.27
CA THR A 50 7.33 -5.24 -3.05
C THR A 50 6.96 -4.80 -4.46
N ALA A 51 7.95 -4.50 -5.30
CA ALA A 51 7.79 -4.25 -6.73
C ALA A 51 9.13 -4.38 -7.45
N ILE A 52 9.10 -4.70 -8.72
CA ILE A 52 10.28 -4.67 -9.60
C ILE A 52 10.92 -3.27 -9.59
N ALA A 53 10.10 -2.21 -9.57
CA ALA A 53 10.56 -0.83 -9.55
C ALA A 53 11.38 -0.47 -8.29
N TYR A 54 11.27 -1.24 -7.20
CA TYR A 54 11.98 -0.95 -5.97
C TYR A 54 13.41 -1.47 -6.05
N GLY A 55 14.34 -0.53 -6.29
CA GLY A 55 15.76 -0.84 -6.46
C GLY A 55 16.03 -1.81 -7.63
N TRP A 56 15.21 -1.71 -8.71
CA TRP A 56 15.34 -2.54 -9.91
C TRP A 56 15.34 -4.04 -9.63
N GLY A 57 14.43 -4.47 -8.77
CA GLY A 57 14.26 -5.85 -8.32
C GLY A 57 15.08 -6.23 -7.09
N GLY A 58 15.98 -5.38 -6.62
CA GLY A 58 16.78 -5.68 -5.43
C GLY A 58 15.92 -5.80 -4.16
N ALA A 59 14.79 -5.10 -4.05
CA ALA A 59 13.86 -5.28 -2.94
C ALA A 59 13.22 -6.67 -2.94
N GLU A 60 12.88 -7.20 -4.12
CA GLU A 60 12.38 -8.58 -4.26
C GLU A 60 13.44 -9.62 -3.84
N GLU A 61 14.72 -9.41 -4.20
CA GLU A 61 15.81 -10.32 -3.81
C GLU A 61 16.02 -10.34 -2.28
N VAL A 62 15.96 -9.18 -1.62
CA VAL A 62 16.07 -9.10 -0.16
C VAL A 62 14.88 -9.77 0.51
N LEU A 63 13.66 -9.50 0.01
CA LEU A 63 12.46 -10.14 0.52
C LEU A 63 12.54 -11.67 0.34
N GLY A 64 12.93 -12.16 -0.83
CA GLY A 64 13.10 -13.59 -1.11
C GLY A 64 14.04 -14.26 -0.12
N ARG A 65 15.16 -13.61 0.25
CA ARG A 65 16.08 -14.11 1.29
C ARG A 65 15.43 -14.15 2.68
N ALA A 66 14.67 -13.10 3.05
CA ALA A 66 14.02 -13.00 4.37
C ALA A 66 12.93 -14.06 4.57
N VAL A 67 12.17 -14.38 3.52
CA VAL A 67 11.02 -15.30 3.59
C VAL A 67 11.37 -16.77 3.28
N LYS A 68 12.63 -17.06 3.02
CA LYS A 68 13.08 -18.41 2.68
C LYS A 68 12.69 -19.43 3.74
N GLY A 69 12.02 -20.51 3.33
CA GLY A 69 11.54 -21.57 4.21
C GLY A 69 10.25 -21.26 4.98
N ARG A 70 9.57 -20.13 4.67
CA ARG A 70 8.32 -19.70 5.32
C ARG A 70 7.22 -19.34 4.32
N ARG A 71 7.43 -19.62 3.04
CA ARG A 71 6.57 -19.13 1.93
C ARG A 71 5.08 -19.37 2.17
N ASP A 72 4.72 -20.58 2.64
CA ASP A 72 3.34 -21.00 2.82
C ASP A 72 2.60 -20.29 3.97
N THR A 73 3.32 -19.59 4.83
CA THR A 73 2.75 -18.83 5.97
C THR A 73 2.61 -17.35 5.69
N LEU A 74 3.01 -16.91 4.50
CA LEU A 74 3.11 -15.49 4.13
C LEU A 74 2.28 -15.18 2.90
N VAL A 75 1.82 -13.95 2.83
CA VAL A 75 1.16 -13.36 1.65
C VAL A 75 2.14 -12.38 1.02
N LEU A 76 2.56 -12.67 -0.21
CA LEU A 76 3.49 -11.85 -0.98
C LEU A 76 2.74 -11.11 -2.09
N CYS A 77 2.90 -9.78 -2.08
CA CYS A 77 2.44 -8.88 -3.11
C CYS A 77 3.65 -8.34 -3.88
N SER A 78 3.60 -8.40 -5.21
CA SER A 78 4.52 -7.66 -6.08
C SER A 78 3.74 -6.96 -7.19
N LYS A 79 4.43 -6.08 -7.94
CA LYS A 79 3.78 -5.22 -8.92
C LYS A 79 4.53 -5.25 -10.24
N VAL A 80 3.76 -5.28 -11.33
CA VAL A 80 4.31 -5.09 -12.67
C VAL A 80 4.46 -3.59 -12.93
N PRO A 81 5.65 -3.12 -13.34
CA PRO A 81 5.85 -1.72 -13.65
C PRO A 81 5.20 -1.36 -14.99
N VAL A 82 4.79 -0.11 -15.12
CA VAL A 82 4.59 0.49 -16.44
C VAL A 82 5.99 0.76 -17.00
N HIS A 83 6.40 -0.02 -17.98
CA HIS A 83 7.66 0.22 -18.66
C HIS A 83 7.41 0.36 -20.15
N LEU A 84 7.65 1.56 -20.65
CA LEU A 84 7.73 1.80 -22.08
C LEU A 84 9.09 1.28 -22.57
N GLU A 85 9.12 0.05 -23.07
CA GLU A 85 10.22 -0.37 -23.90
C GLU A 85 10.08 0.33 -25.26
N GLU A 86 11.18 0.88 -25.77
CA GLU A 86 11.23 1.55 -27.05
C GLU A 86 10.65 0.63 -28.15
N GLY A 87 9.54 1.06 -28.78
CA GLY A 87 8.86 0.32 -29.86
C GLY A 87 7.70 -0.59 -29.44
N ARG A 88 7.32 -0.71 -28.16
CA ARG A 88 6.07 -1.36 -27.73
C ARG A 88 4.90 -0.39 -27.72
N THR A 89 3.77 -0.83 -28.28
CA THR A 89 2.51 -0.07 -28.33
C THR A 89 1.53 -0.44 -27.23
N ALA A 90 1.68 -1.63 -26.63
CA ALA A 90 0.88 -2.11 -25.51
C ALA A 90 1.80 -2.46 -24.34
N ILE A 91 1.44 -2.03 -23.12
CA ILE A 91 2.29 -2.14 -21.92
C ILE A 91 1.91 -3.39 -21.14
N TYR A 92 0.62 -3.64 -20.90
CA TYR A 92 0.13 -4.76 -20.10
C TYR A 92 -0.42 -5.92 -20.96
N ASP A 93 0.25 -6.23 -22.10
CA ASP A 93 -0.03 -7.46 -22.82
C ASP A 93 0.41 -8.71 -22.01
N TYR A 94 -0.17 -9.86 -22.32
CA TYR A 94 0.13 -11.11 -21.62
C TYR A 94 1.61 -11.47 -21.63
N THR A 95 2.31 -11.23 -22.74
CA THR A 95 3.73 -11.59 -22.87
C THR A 95 4.58 -10.77 -21.90
N TYR A 96 4.35 -9.46 -21.86
CA TYR A 96 5.03 -8.57 -20.92
C TYR A 96 4.72 -8.92 -19.47
N LEU A 97 3.43 -9.06 -19.12
CA LEU A 97 3.00 -9.40 -17.76
C LEU A 97 3.63 -10.71 -17.27
N ARG A 98 3.66 -11.74 -18.12
CA ARG A 98 4.27 -13.03 -17.81
C ARG A 98 5.79 -12.91 -17.61
N GLU A 99 6.49 -12.24 -18.53
CA GLU A 99 7.95 -12.07 -18.44
C GLU A 99 8.36 -11.32 -17.16
N GLN A 100 7.63 -10.26 -16.80
CA GLN A 100 7.90 -9.52 -15.57
C GLN A 100 7.58 -10.36 -14.34
N LEU A 101 6.49 -11.11 -14.34
CA LEU A 101 6.15 -12.04 -13.27
C LEU A 101 7.22 -13.11 -13.07
N GLU A 102 7.69 -13.76 -14.14
CA GLU A 102 8.76 -14.75 -14.08
C GLU A 102 10.06 -14.17 -13.50
N CYS A 103 10.37 -12.91 -13.82
CA CYS A 103 11.49 -12.20 -13.22
C CYS A 103 11.30 -11.98 -11.71
N SER A 104 10.11 -11.56 -11.28
CA SER A 104 9.77 -11.40 -9.86
C SER A 104 9.85 -12.71 -9.10
N LEU A 105 9.25 -13.78 -9.63
CA LEU A 105 9.27 -15.10 -9.00
C LEU A 105 10.69 -15.64 -8.80
N ARG A 106 11.58 -15.47 -9.81
CA ARG A 106 12.99 -15.85 -9.66
C ARG A 106 13.71 -15.09 -8.57
N ARG A 107 13.50 -13.75 -8.46
CA ARG A 107 14.13 -12.92 -7.42
C ARG A 107 13.59 -13.23 -6.03
N LEU A 108 12.30 -13.48 -5.92
CA LEU A 108 11.64 -13.85 -4.66
C LEU A 108 11.92 -15.30 -4.25
N GLY A 109 12.38 -16.16 -5.18
CA GLY A 109 12.64 -17.57 -4.92
C GLY A 109 11.37 -18.37 -4.62
N THR A 110 10.27 -18.10 -5.35
CA THR A 110 8.96 -18.74 -5.19
C THR A 110 8.35 -19.04 -6.57
N ASP A 111 7.39 -19.95 -6.60
CA ASP A 111 6.71 -20.37 -7.82
C ASP A 111 5.41 -19.59 -8.08
N TYR A 112 4.94 -18.83 -7.10
CA TYR A 112 3.70 -18.04 -7.21
C TYR A 112 3.73 -16.77 -6.35
N LEU A 113 2.90 -15.80 -6.74
CA LEU A 113 2.51 -14.65 -5.91
C LEU A 113 1.08 -14.84 -5.38
N ASP A 114 0.84 -14.38 -4.16
CA ASP A 114 -0.51 -14.33 -3.61
C ASP A 114 -1.32 -13.18 -4.21
N LEU A 115 -0.68 -12.03 -4.41
CA LEU A 115 -1.26 -10.85 -5.03
C LEU A 115 -0.29 -10.23 -6.04
N TYR A 116 -0.76 -9.98 -7.27
CA TYR A 116 0.02 -9.30 -8.30
C TYR A 116 -0.72 -8.06 -8.79
N LEU A 117 -0.10 -6.90 -8.65
CA LEU A 117 -0.74 -5.62 -8.95
C LEU A 117 -0.24 -4.99 -10.24
N LEU A 118 -1.14 -4.37 -10.99
CA LEU A 118 -0.78 -3.36 -11.98
C LEU A 118 -0.32 -2.12 -11.22
N HIS A 119 0.96 -1.74 -11.36
CA HIS A 119 1.56 -0.69 -10.52
C HIS A 119 1.01 0.70 -10.82
N HIS A 120 0.68 0.95 -12.08
CA HIS A 120 0.10 2.19 -12.58
C HIS A 120 -0.90 1.91 -13.69
N VAL A 121 -1.64 2.95 -14.08
CA VAL A 121 -2.58 2.89 -15.20
C VAL A 121 -1.84 2.70 -16.51
N ASP A 122 -2.33 1.81 -17.35
CA ASP A 122 -1.97 1.71 -18.75
C ASP A 122 -3.17 2.20 -19.58
N GLU A 123 -2.96 3.32 -20.30
CA GLU A 123 -3.98 3.93 -21.14
C GLU A 123 -3.97 3.39 -22.59
N GLN A 124 -3.05 2.49 -22.91
CA GLN A 124 -2.84 1.99 -24.28
C GLN A 124 -3.45 0.60 -24.49
N THR A 125 -3.33 -0.27 -23.47
CA THR A 125 -3.89 -1.63 -23.55
C THR A 125 -5.38 -1.61 -23.19
N PRO A 126 -6.26 -2.17 -24.02
CA PRO A 126 -7.68 -2.31 -23.68
C PRO A 126 -7.89 -3.07 -22.37
N ALA A 127 -8.87 -2.63 -21.57
CA ALA A 127 -9.16 -3.25 -20.27
C ALA A 127 -9.48 -4.75 -20.38
N GLU A 128 -10.16 -5.16 -21.46
CA GLU A 128 -10.47 -6.55 -21.75
C GLU A 128 -9.21 -7.39 -21.92
N GLU A 129 -8.22 -6.86 -22.66
CA GLU A 129 -6.94 -7.54 -22.89
C GLU A 129 -6.13 -7.66 -21.59
N ILE A 130 -6.13 -6.60 -20.76
CA ILE A 130 -5.52 -6.64 -19.41
C ILE A 130 -6.19 -7.70 -18.55
N GLY A 131 -7.53 -7.71 -18.47
CA GLY A 131 -8.30 -8.66 -17.69
C GLY A 131 -8.05 -10.10 -18.11
N GLU A 132 -8.06 -10.39 -19.40
CA GLU A 132 -7.76 -11.71 -19.97
C GLU A 132 -6.31 -12.13 -19.66
N ALA A 133 -5.36 -11.21 -19.80
CA ALA A 133 -3.95 -11.49 -19.55
C ALA A 133 -3.69 -11.84 -18.07
N MET A 134 -4.27 -11.07 -17.15
CA MET A 134 -4.16 -11.34 -15.72
C MET A 134 -4.87 -12.66 -15.33
N GLN A 135 -6.05 -12.95 -15.90
CA GLN A 135 -6.74 -14.21 -15.65
C GLN A 135 -5.91 -15.42 -16.10
N ARG A 136 -5.22 -15.33 -17.24
CA ARG A 136 -4.32 -16.40 -17.71
C ARG A 136 -3.16 -16.67 -16.74
N LEU A 137 -2.64 -15.65 -16.06
CA LEU A 137 -1.61 -15.83 -15.01
C LEU A 137 -2.18 -16.53 -13.78
N VAL A 138 -3.44 -16.24 -13.43
CA VAL A 138 -4.17 -16.92 -12.35
C VAL A 138 -4.43 -18.38 -12.72
N ASP A 139 -4.93 -18.64 -13.92
CA ASP A 139 -5.23 -20.00 -14.41
C ASP A 139 -3.97 -20.87 -14.51
N ALA A 140 -2.81 -20.25 -14.78
CA ALA A 140 -1.52 -20.91 -14.75
C ALA A 140 -1.01 -21.22 -13.33
N GLY A 141 -1.66 -20.72 -12.29
CA GLY A 141 -1.27 -20.91 -10.89
C GLY A 141 -0.06 -20.07 -10.44
N SER A 142 0.45 -19.19 -11.30
CA SER A 142 1.59 -18.32 -10.97
C SER A 142 1.18 -17.08 -10.15
N VAL A 143 -0.11 -16.76 -10.15
CA VAL A 143 -0.74 -15.68 -9.36
C VAL A 143 -2.01 -16.24 -8.73
N ARG A 144 -2.24 -16.00 -7.44
CA ARG A 144 -3.52 -16.40 -6.81
C ARG A 144 -4.60 -15.36 -7.06
N TYR A 145 -4.27 -14.09 -6.86
CA TYR A 145 -5.17 -12.96 -7.04
C TYR A 145 -4.43 -11.80 -7.68
N TRP A 146 -5.15 -10.98 -8.43
CA TRP A 146 -4.58 -9.77 -9.00
C TRP A 146 -5.37 -8.53 -8.59
N GLY A 147 -4.75 -7.37 -8.72
CA GLY A 147 -5.34 -6.09 -8.39
C GLY A 147 -4.61 -4.93 -9.04
N VAL A 148 -4.84 -3.73 -8.52
CA VAL A 148 -4.30 -2.51 -9.08
C VAL A 148 -3.72 -1.59 -8.02
N SER A 149 -2.78 -0.73 -8.41
CA SER A 149 -2.27 0.38 -7.60
C SER A 149 -2.31 1.67 -8.41
N ASN A 150 -2.57 2.81 -7.76
CA ASN A 150 -2.62 4.12 -8.39
C ASN A 150 -3.70 4.26 -9.50
N HIS A 151 -4.84 3.60 -9.35
CA HIS A 151 -5.98 3.69 -10.27
C HIS A 151 -7.12 4.47 -9.62
N CYS A 152 -7.80 5.34 -10.35
CA CYS A 152 -9.04 5.95 -9.87
C CYS A 152 -10.21 4.96 -9.88
N ALA A 153 -11.30 5.28 -9.15
CA ALA A 153 -12.46 4.40 -9.04
C ALA A 153 -13.10 4.06 -10.40
N ALA A 154 -13.10 4.99 -11.36
CA ALA A 154 -13.62 4.76 -12.70
C ALA A 154 -12.80 3.70 -13.45
N GLN A 155 -11.48 3.77 -13.38
CA GLN A 155 -10.57 2.78 -14.00
C GLN A 155 -10.72 1.40 -13.35
N VAL A 156 -10.86 1.34 -12.03
CA VAL A 156 -11.12 0.07 -11.33
C VAL A 156 -12.47 -0.51 -11.75
N ARG A 157 -13.53 0.30 -11.91
CA ARG A 157 -14.83 -0.18 -12.42
C ARG A 157 -14.71 -0.80 -13.80
N THR A 158 -13.99 -0.14 -14.72
CA THR A 158 -13.75 -0.67 -16.07
C THR A 158 -13.07 -2.04 -16.02
N LEU A 159 -12.02 -2.20 -15.22
CA LEU A 159 -11.32 -3.48 -15.07
C LEU A 159 -12.19 -4.56 -14.39
N LEU A 160 -13.08 -4.18 -13.49
CA LEU A 160 -14.04 -5.11 -12.85
C LEU A 160 -15.10 -5.65 -13.82
N GLU A 161 -15.35 -4.98 -14.94
CA GLU A 161 -16.24 -5.47 -16.00
C GLU A 161 -15.58 -6.57 -16.85
N THR A 162 -14.24 -6.61 -16.85
CA THR A 162 -13.44 -7.51 -17.70
C THR A 162 -12.73 -8.63 -16.93
N GLY A 163 -12.65 -8.54 -15.61
CA GLY A 163 -11.93 -9.51 -14.79
C GLY A 163 -12.17 -9.38 -13.29
N SER A 164 -11.55 -10.29 -12.54
CA SER A 164 -11.72 -10.40 -11.08
C SER A 164 -10.65 -9.61 -10.35
N VAL A 165 -10.74 -8.27 -10.36
CA VAL A 165 -9.89 -7.43 -9.49
C VAL A 165 -10.19 -7.78 -8.03
N ALA A 166 -9.16 -8.18 -7.28
CA ALA A 166 -9.31 -8.60 -5.89
C ALA A 166 -8.94 -7.52 -4.87
N ALA A 167 -8.02 -6.62 -5.24
CA ALA A 167 -7.51 -5.63 -4.31
C ALA A 167 -7.11 -4.33 -5.02
N VAL A 168 -7.12 -3.26 -4.23
CA VAL A 168 -6.66 -1.92 -4.63
C VAL A 168 -5.58 -1.47 -3.65
N GLU A 169 -4.49 -0.91 -4.17
CA GLU A 169 -3.45 -0.28 -3.36
C GLU A 169 -3.38 1.20 -3.69
N GLU A 170 -3.75 2.05 -2.71
CA GLU A 170 -3.88 3.48 -2.94
C GLU A 170 -3.25 4.34 -1.83
N TYR A 171 -2.86 5.57 -2.22
CA TYR A 171 -2.39 6.60 -1.30
C TYR A 171 -3.50 7.03 -0.36
N TYR A 172 -3.27 6.84 0.95
CA TYR A 172 -4.23 7.28 1.95
C TYR A 172 -3.59 7.58 3.30
N ASN A 173 -3.84 8.78 3.83
CA ASN A 173 -3.45 9.18 5.18
C ASN A 173 -4.30 10.33 5.69
N ILE A 174 -4.11 10.69 6.95
CA ILE A 174 -4.90 11.71 7.63
C ILE A 174 -4.72 13.12 7.03
N ALA A 175 -3.54 13.48 6.53
CA ALA A 175 -3.28 14.80 5.94
C ALA A 175 -3.80 14.92 4.50
N GLY A 176 -3.49 13.93 3.65
CA GLY A 176 -3.91 13.93 2.26
C GLY A 176 -3.31 15.07 1.45
N VAL A 177 -2.01 15.33 1.61
CA VAL A 177 -1.33 16.46 0.95
C VAL A 177 -1.07 16.25 -0.53
N HIS A 178 -1.04 14.99 -1.00
CA HIS A 178 -0.81 14.73 -2.41
C HIS A 178 -2.04 15.00 -3.26
N LEU A 179 -1.83 15.69 -4.37
CA LEU A 179 -2.83 15.96 -5.40
C LEU A 179 -2.69 14.93 -6.53
N ASP A 180 -3.77 14.70 -7.23
CA ASP A 180 -3.78 13.95 -8.49
C ASP A 180 -3.35 14.84 -9.68
N ALA A 181 -3.40 14.28 -10.90
CA ALA A 181 -3.04 14.99 -12.12
C ALA A 181 -3.98 16.18 -12.44
N GLU A 182 -5.19 16.19 -11.87
CA GLU A 182 -6.19 17.25 -12.05
C GLU A 182 -6.13 18.30 -10.94
N GLY A 183 -5.19 18.14 -10.00
CA GLY A 183 -5.00 19.08 -8.89
C GLY A 183 -5.97 18.85 -7.73
N ASP A 184 -6.65 17.71 -7.66
CA ASP A 184 -7.52 17.36 -6.56
C ASP A 184 -6.83 16.43 -5.53
N SER A 185 -7.34 16.43 -4.30
CA SER A 185 -6.79 15.61 -3.22
C SER A 185 -7.04 14.12 -3.49
N ARG A 186 -5.97 13.33 -3.66
CA ARG A 186 -6.05 11.86 -3.79
C ARG A 186 -6.81 11.22 -2.63
N THR A 187 -6.55 11.66 -1.40
CA THR A 187 -7.25 11.18 -0.20
C THR A 187 -8.75 11.47 -0.25
N ARG A 188 -9.15 12.67 -0.72
CA ARG A 188 -10.57 13.00 -0.84
C ARG A 188 -11.25 12.13 -1.89
N ARG A 189 -10.69 11.98 -3.08
CA ARG A 189 -11.24 11.10 -4.12
C ARG A 189 -11.30 9.63 -3.66
N PHE A 190 -10.30 9.20 -2.93
CA PHE A 190 -10.32 7.87 -2.34
C PHE A 190 -11.52 7.69 -1.40
N GLU A 191 -11.79 8.65 -0.52
CA GLU A 191 -12.93 8.60 0.41
C GLU A 191 -14.29 8.69 -0.30
N GLU A 192 -14.42 9.59 -1.26
CA GLU A 192 -15.69 9.89 -1.92
C GLU A 192 -16.05 8.88 -3.03
N GLU A 193 -15.06 8.30 -3.71
CA GLU A 193 -15.27 7.47 -4.89
C GLU A 193 -14.80 6.01 -4.70
N MET A 194 -13.59 5.80 -4.15
CA MET A 194 -13.00 4.46 -4.04
C MET A 194 -13.57 3.67 -2.86
N MET A 195 -13.65 4.25 -1.66
CA MET A 195 -14.18 3.53 -0.49
C MET A 195 -15.59 2.96 -0.70
N PRO A 196 -16.55 3.69 -1.32
CA PRO A 196 -17.83 3.09 -1.70
C PRO A 196 -17.70 1.90 -2.64
N LEU A 197 -16.78 1.96 -3.62
CA LEU A 197 -16.52 0.87 -4.56
C LEU A 197 -15.91 -0.35 -3.86
N LEU A 198 -14.95 -0.14 -2.95
CA LEU A 198 -14.35 -1.23 -2.17
C LEU A 198 -15.43 -2.02 -1.43
N LYS A 199 -16.35 -1.32 -0.79
CA LYS A 199 -17.47 -1.92 -0.06
C LYS A 199 -18.47 -2.60 -1.00
N GLU A 200 -18.82 -1.95 -2.12
CA GLU A 200 -19.78 -2.48 -3.12
C GLU A 200 -19.32 -3.82 -3.69
N ARG A 201 -18.03 -3.95 -3.95
CA ARG A 201 -17.44 -5.09 -4.65
C ARG A 201 -16.64 -6.02 -3.75
N ASP A 202 -16.64 -5.78 -2.44
CA ASP A 202 -15.86 -6.53 -1.45
C ASP A 202 -14.38 -6.67 -1.86
N LEU A 203 -13.75 -5.53 -2.21
CA LEU A 203 -12.35 -5.49 -2.60
C LEU A 203 -11.44 -5.33 -1.39
N GLY A 204 -10.30 -6.01 -1.41
CA GLY A 204 -9.23 -5.73 -0.47
C GLY A 204 -8.61 -4.35 -0.69
N CYS A 205 -8.14 -3.70 0.38
CA CYS A 205 -7.48 -2.40 0.28
C CYS A 205 -6.19 -2.34 1.09
N LEU A 206 -5.09 -2.01 0.38
CA LEU A 206 -3.81 -1.64 0.97
C LEU A 206 -3.69 -0.11 0.91
N ALA A 207 -3.68 0.54 2.07
CA ALA A 207 -3.51 2.00 2.15
C ALA A 207 -2.04 2.35 2.35
N PHE A 208 -1.37 2.83 1.29
CA PHE A 208 0.04 3.20 1.40
C PHE A 208 0.27 4.64 1.85
N SER A 209 1.47 4.91 2.36
CA SER A 209 1.89 6.21 2.91
C SER A 209 1.06 6.74 4.07
N PRO A 210 0.76 5.95 5.11
CA PRO A 210 -0.01 6.41 6.27
C PRO A 210 0.64 7.59 7.00
N MET A 211 1.96 7.74 6.88
CA MET A 211 2.75 8.86 7.44
C MET A 211 3.20 9.86 6.37
N ASP A 212 2.57 9.85 5.19
CA ASP A 212 2.88 10.75 4.07
C ASP A 212 4.38 10.84 3.75
N THR A 213 4.97 9.69 3.41
CA THR A 213 6.42 9.56 3.13
C THR A 213 7.34 10.05 4.27
N GLY A 214 6.83 10.08 5.49
CA GLY A 214 7.52 10.56 6.69
C GLY A 214 7.22 12.00 7.08
N LEU A 215 6.48 12.76 6.29
CA LEU A 215 6.11 14.16 6.59
C LEU A 215 5.38 14.28 7.93
N LEU A 216 4.46 13.37 8.21
CA LEU A 216 3.70 13.33 9.46
C LEU A 216 4.50 12.79 10.65
N ALA A 217 5.63 12.11 10.41
CA ALA A 217 6.51 11.60 11.46
C ALA A 217 7.71 12.52 11.73
N ALA A 218 7.99 13.48 10.84
CA ALA A 218 9.09 14.42 10.94
C ALA A 218 8.81 15.57 11.94
N ALA A 219 9.85 16.35 12.22
CA ALA A 219 9.76 17.60 12.96
C ALA A 219 8.76 18.59 12.31
N GLU A 220 8.67 19.81 12.83
CA GLU A 220 7.65 20.80 12.45
C GLU A 220 7.44 20.95 10.92
N PRO A 221 6.21 20.75 10.40
CA PRO A 221 5.89 21.03 9.02
C PRO A 221 6.07 22.53 8.69
N ALA A 222 6.54 22.80 7.47
CA ALA A 222 6.66 24.19 7.00
C ALA A 222 5.30 24.89 6.84
N ASP A 223 4.28 24.13 6.41
CA ASP A 223 2.90 24.65 6.27
C ASP A 223 2.23 24.86 7.64
N PRO A 224 1.82 26.10 7.99
CA PRO A 224 1.15 26.39 9.25
C PRO A 224 -0.15 25.61 9.46
N ALA A 225 -0.91 25.34 8.40
CA ALA A 225 -2.15 24.59 8.50
C ALA A 225 -1.87 23.11 8.83
N LEU A 226 -0.84 22.52 8.23
CA LEU A 226 -0.39 21.15 8.53
C LEU A 226 0.15 21.07 9.97
N ARG A 227 0.86 22.10 10.46
CA ARG A 227 1.30 22.15 11.86
C ARG A 227 0.17 21.96 12.85
N GLY A 228 -0.99 22.61 12.61
CA GLY A 228 -2.16 22.45 13.48
C GLY A 228 -2.71 21.02 13.51
N LEU A 229 -2.67 20.30 12.40
CA LEU A 229 -3.03 18.89 12.35
C LEU A 229 -1.99 18.04 13.08
N VAL A 230 -0.70 18.25 12.81
CA VAL A 230 0.40 17.50 13.46
C VAL A 230 0.39 17.72 14.97
N GLN A 231 0.16 18.94 15.45
CA GLN A 231 0.02 19.22 16.88
C GLN A 231 -1.14 18.42 17.52
N CYS A 232 -2.28 18.32 16.85
CA CYS A 232 -3.40 17.52 17.33
C CYS A 232 -3.02 16.02 17.40
N ILE A 233 -2.29 15.52 16.42
CA ILE A 233 -1.79 14.13 16.44
C ILE A 233 -0.81 13.92 17.61
N ASP A 234 0.07 14.90 17.88
CA ASP A 234 0.99 14.85 19.01
C ASP A 234 0.27 14.82 20.36
N GLU A 235 -0.77 15.67 20.54
CA GLU A 235 -1.60 15.67 21.74
C GLU A 235 -2.24 14.30 21.97
N VAL A 236 -2.71 13.63 20.91
CA VAL A 236 -3.22 12.25 21.00
C VAL A 236 -2.11 11.27 21.35
N ALA A 237 -0.96 11.37 20.71
CA ALA A 237 0.19 10.50 20.96
C ALA A 237 0.66 10.58 22.42
N ASP A 238 0.75 11.80 22.95
CA ASP A 238 1.12 12.06 24.35
C ASP A 238 0.08 11.51 25.34
N GLN A 239 -1.21 11.71 25.07
CA GLN A 239 -2.30 11.18 25.92
C GLN A 239 -2.30 9.66 25.97
N LEU A 240 -1.98 9.00 24.87
CA LEU A 240 -1.95 7.54 24.78
C LEU A 240 -0.58 6.94 25.15
N GLY A 241 0.45 7.76 25.32
CA GLY A 241 1.82 7.31 25.61
C GLY A 241 2.44 6.52 24.46
N VAL A 242 2.14 6.87 23.19
CA VAL A 242 2.62 6.17 22.00
C VAL A 242 3.31 7.14 21.04
N PRO A 243 4.19 6.66 20.14
CA PRO A 243 4.75 7.51 19.09
C PRO A 243 3.68 8.05 18.13
N ARG A 244 3.85 9.29 17.63
CA ARG A 244 2.98 9.92 16.61
C ARG A 244 2.71 8.99 15.43
N ALA A 245 3.74 8.30 14.93
CA ALA A 245 3.61 7.38 13.81
C ALA A 245 2.61 6.24 14.11
N ALA A 246 2.53 5.75 15.34
CA ALA A 246 1.55 4.74 15.72
C ALA A 246 0.11 5.29 15.65
N VAL A 247 -0.11 6.57 16.00
CA VAL A 247 -1.42 7.23 15.85
C VAL A 247 -1.80 7.33 14.38
N CYS A 248 -0.88 7.75 13.50
CA CYS A 248 -1.13 7.85 12.06
C CYS A 248 -1.49 6.49 11.44
N VAL A 249 -0.74 5.45 11.77
CA VAL A 249 -1.01 4.08 11.28
C VAL A 249 -2.35 3.57 11.81
N SER A 250 -2.63 3.80 13.10
CA SER A 250 -3.89 3.40 13.74
C SER A 250 -5.10 4.10 13.09
N TRP A 251 -4.97 5.40 12.82
CA TRP A 251 -6.03 6.15 12.16
C TRP A 251 -6.36 5.56 10.79
N VAL A 252 -5.34 5.23 9.96
CA VAL A 252 -5.55 4.60 8.65
C VAL A 252 -6.15 3.21 8.81
N ALA A 253 -5.61 2.38 9.70
CA ALA A 253 -6.05 1.00 9.87
C ALA A 253 -7.52 0.90 10.37
N GLN A 254 -8.06 1.93 11.02
CA GLN A 254 -9.44 1.96 11.51
C GLN A 254 -10.45 2.54 10.51
N GLN A 255 -9.99 3.05 9.36
CA GLN A 255 -10.94 3.56 8.36
C GLN A 255 -11.70 2.42 7.69
N ALA A 256 -13.01 2.64 7.48
CA ALA A 256 -13.87 1.66 6.84
C ALA A 256 -13.37 1.34 5.41
N GLY A 257 -13.27 0.06 5.09
CA GLY A 257 -12.79 -0.40 3.77
C GLY A 257 -11.27 -0.60 3.68
N ILE A 258 -10.47 -0.17 4.68
CA ILE A 258 -9.05 -0.47 4.71
C ILE A 258 -8.82 -1.87 5.29
N THR A 259 -8.19 -2.73 4.49
CA THR A 259 -7.80 -4.08 4.93
C THR A 259 -6.47 -4.03 5.68
N SER A 260 -5.48 -3.35 5.13
CA SER A 260 -4.14 -3.30 5.69
C SER A 260 -3.50 -1.93 5.46
N ALA A 261 -2.90 -1.35 6.50
CA ALA A 261 -2.05 -0.18 6.37
C ALA A 261 -0.68 -0.62 5.80
N LEU A 262 -0.29 -0.10 4.65
CA LEU A 262 1.00 -0.42 4.02
C LEU A 262 2.05 0.59 4.48
N CYS A 263 2.98 0.12 5.30
CA CYS A 263 4.03 0.92 5.89
C CYS A 263 5.42 0.51 5.41
N GLY A 264 6.21 1.49 4.98
CA GLY A 264 7.65 1.35 4.88
C GLY A 264 8.31 1.44 6.26
N ALA A 265 9.52 0.89 6.38
CA ALA A 265 10.39 1.07 7.54
C ALA A 265 11.86 0.96 7.10
N GLU A 266 12.75 1.60 7.86
CA GLU A 266 14.20 1.59 7.61
C GLU A 266 14.98 1.11 8.82
N SER A 267 14.25 0.79 9.88
CA SER A 267 14.80 0.20 11.10
C SER A 267 13.78 -0.75 11.76
N ALA A 268 14.30 -1.70 12.55
CA ALA A 268 13.48 -2.59 13.36
C ALA A 268 12.59 -1.83 14.36
N GLU A 269 13.02 -0.65 14.83
CA GLU A 269 12.22 0.19 15.72
C GLU A 269 10.99 0.75 15.01
N GLN A 270 11.15 1.27 13.77
CA GLN A 270 10.02 1.74 12.98
C GLN A 270 9.03 0.62 12.68
N VAL A 271 9.49 -0.61 12.43
CA VAL A 271 8.61 -1.78 12.28
C VAL A 271 7.77 -2.00 13.53
N ARG A 272 8.40 -1.97 14.71
CA ARG A 272 7.67 -2.14 15.99
C ARG A 272 6.64 -1.04 16.23
N VAL A 273 6.98 0.21 15.91
CA VAL A 273 6.06 1.34 16.00
C VAL A 273 4.88 1.18 15.04
N ASN A 274 5.13 0.78 13.79
CA ASN A 274 4.08 0.52 12.82
C ASN A 274 3.17 -0.65 13.26
N ALA A 275 3.76 -1.73 13.80
CA ALA A 275 3.03 -2.87 14.34
C ALA A 275 2.17 -2.48 15.55
N LEU A 276 2.68 -1.63 16.46
CA LEU A 276 1.89 -1.05 17.53
C LEU A 276 0.69 -0.28 16.98
N GLY A 277 0.92 0.61 16.00
CA GLY A 277 -0.14 1.41 15.40
C GLY A 277 -1.22 0.57 14.73
N SER A 278 -0.87 -0.54 14.08
CA SER A 278 -1.86 -1.41 13.42
C SER A 278 -2.77 -2.19 14.39
N THR A 279 -2.40 -2.26 15.66
CA THR A 279 -3.18 -2.94 16.72
C THR A 279 -3.75 -1.98 17.77
N LEU A 280 -3.32 -0.73 17.75
CA LEU A 280 -3.84 0.33 18.59
C LEU A 280 -5.27 0.68 18.17
N ILE A 281 -6.19 0.75 19.11
CA ILE A 281 -7.57 1.20 18.88
C ILE A 281 -7.69 2.63 19.43
N LEU A 282 -7.89 3.58 18.54
CA LEU A 282 -8.20 4.97 18.92
C LEU A 282 -9.65 5.05 19.41
N PRO A 283 -9.92 5.63 20.57
CA PRO A 283 -11.28 5.88 21.03
C PRO A 283 -12.07 6.78 20.06
N SER A 284 -13.39 6.68 20.10
CA SER A 284 -14.26 7.45 19.18
C SER A 284 -14.14 8.97 19.33
N ASP A 285 -13.98 9.46 20.54
CA ASP A 285 -13.74 10.89 20.83
C ASP A 285 -12.40 11.37 20.27
N THR A 286 -11.37 10.51 20.33
CA THR A 286 -10.06 10.77 19.71
C THR A 286 -10.16 10.81 18.18
N LEU A 287 -10.89 9.90 17.56
CA LEU A 287 -11.14 9.92 16.12
C LEU A 287 -11.87 11.17 15.69
N GLU A 288 -12.90 11.60 16.43
CA GLU A 288 -13.63 12.86 16.18
C GLU A 288 -12.70 14.08 16.28
N MET A 289 -11.82 14.13 17.29
CA MET A 289 -10.85 15.21 17.46
C MET A 289 -9.89 15.29 16.26
N LEU A 290 -9.35 14.16 15.83
CA LEU A 290 -8.48 14.06 14.66
C LEU A 290 -9.21 14.46 13.36
N ASP A 291 -10.48 14.06 13.20
CA ASP A 291 -11.29 14.42 12.04
C ASP A 291 -11.60 15.93 11.98
N VAL A 292 -11.86 16.56 13.14
CA VAL A 292 -12.02 18.01 13.20
C VAL A 292 -10.74 18.74 12.81
N ALA A 293 -9.58 18.30 13.31
CA ALA A 293 -8.28 18.88 12.95
C ALA A 293 -7.97 18.70 11.45
N ARG A 294 -8.23 17.52 10.89
CA ARG A 294 -8.10 17.21 9.48
C ARG A 294 -9.00 18.07 8.59
N GLN A 295 -10.26 18.26 8.98
CA GLN A 295 -11.19 19.12 8.24
C GLN A 295 -10.75 20.59 8.24
N ARG A 296 -10.18 21.09 9.36
CA ARG A 296 -9.60 22.44 9.43
C ARG A 296 -8.43 22.57 8.46
N TYR A 297 -7.55 21.60 8.44
CA TYR A 297 -6.42 21.55 7.49
C TYR A 297 -6.92 21.57 6.04
N ARG A 298 -7.84 20.70 5.66
CA ARG A 298 -8.41 20.64 4.30
C ARG A 298 -9.10 21.96 3.88
N ARG A 299 -9.81 22.63 4.80
CA ARG A 299 -10.42 23.95 4.52
C ARG A 299 -9.36 25.03 4.28
N ALA A 300 -8.24 24.97 4.98
CA ALA A 300 -7.14 25.93 4.77
C ALA A 300 -6.49 25.72 3.40
N GLN A 301 -6.26 24.49 2.99
CA GLN A 301 -5.72 24.16 1.66
C GLN A 301 -6.62 24.69 0.52
N ARG A 302 -7.94 24.52 0.62
CA ARG A 302 -8.89 25.01 -0.40
C ARG A 302 -8.96 26.54 -0.52
N ARG A 303 -8.47 27.30 0.47
CA ARG A 303 -8.43 28.76 0.44
C ARG A 303 -7.12 29.32 -0.07
N ALA A 304 -6.10 28.48 -0.13
CA ALA A 304 -4.74 28.86 -0.55
C ALA A 304 -4.47 28.57 -2.05
N GLY A 305 -5.24 27.68 -2.69
CA GLY A 305 -5.27 27.41 -4.13
C GLY A 305 -6.44 28.12 -4.80
#